data_625d0631086c97f24d809c50efdfc556
#
_entry.id   625d0631086c97f24d809c50efdfc556
#
_cell.length_a   1.000
_cell.length_b   1.000
_cell.length_c   1.000
_cell.angle_alpha   90.00
_cell.angle_beta   90.00
_cell.angle_gamma   90.00
#
_symmetry.space_group_name_H-M   'P 1'
#
loop_
_entity.id
_entity.type
_entity.pdbx_description
1 polymer ?
#
loop_
_entity_poly.entity_id
_entity_poly.type
_entity_poly.pdbx_seq_one_letter_code
_entity_poly.pdbx_strand_id
1 'polypeptide(L)'
;NDLPTVGSPYVNENFTEGEVFYNEKSLGVYLYRHNAFNDEVEVVKPGDESVKYIKDEQGNFVPAEGESSSLATIKEIVLKDKETGRSLSLTTITNEDGALRNAYLYELASGQNYTLYYQNRVGFKEGVRAVNSMVRTTPNRFTHFQDFYIRKNNEEIAYFFSGKKKDLSTVLKKEDLESAEAVIGGQKLKTKSEEDLIILIEELNRN
;
A
#
# COMPACT_ATOMS: atom_id res chain seq x y z
N ASN A 1 -1.92 28.07 -8.86
CA ASN A 1 -0.89 28.29 -7.83
C ASN A 1 0.43 27.75 -8.39
N ASP A 2 1.27 28.62 -8.98
CA ASP A 2 2.52 28.25 -9.69
C ASP A 2 3.69 27.93 -8.74
N LEU A 3 3.42 27.38 -7.55
CA LEU A 3 4.48 26.92 -6.66
C LEU A 3 4.97 25.56 -7.13
N PRO A 4 6.29 25.30 -7.12
CA PRO A 4 6.83 24.01 -7.46
C PRO A 4 6.27 22.94 -6.51
N THR A 5 6.11 21.73 -7.01
CA THR A 5 5.64 20.57 -6.22
C THR A 5 6.81 19.61 -5.96
N VAL A 6 6.96 19.18 -4.72
CA VAL A 6 7.98 18.23 -4.27
C VAL A 6 7.29 16.93 -3.88
N GLY A 7 7.88 15.79 -4.27
CA GLY A 7 7.31 14.47 -4.07
C GLY A 7 6.31 14.10 -5.17
N SER A 8 5.71 12.93 -5.05
CA SER A 8 4.84 12.32 -6.05
C SER A 8 3.58 11.75 -5.41
N PRO A 9 2.42 11.75 -6.10
CA PRO A 9 1.23 11.05 -5.65
C PRO A 9 1.34 9.52 -5.81
N TYR A 10 2.35 9.03 -6.54
CA TYR A 10 2.56 7.63 -6.85
C TYR A 10 3.50 6.94 -5.87
N VAL A 11 3.25 5.65 -5.60
CA VAL A 11 4.19 4.77 -4.87
C VAL A 11 5.49 4.64 -5.64
N ASN A 12 5.39 4.44 -6.95
CA ASN A 12 6.47 4.50 -7.91
C ASN A 12 5.99 5.34 -9.09
N GLU A 13 6.78 6.31 -9.51
CA GLU A 13 6.44 7.16 -10.66
C GLU A 13 6.44 6.39 -11.98
N ASN A 14 7.31 5.38 -12.08
CA ASN A 14 7.42 4.51 -13.24
C ASN A 14 6.40 3.37 -13.15
N PHE A 15 5.92 2.95 -14.32
CA PHE A 15 5.16 1.72 -14.45
C PHE A 15 6.09 0.50 -14.25
N THR A 16 5.61 -0.49 -13.53
CA THR A 16 6.26 -1.77 -13.28
C THR A 16 5.38 -2.92 -13.78
N GLU A 17 5.96 -4.10 -13.97
CA GLU A 17 5.19 -5.27 -14.39
C GLU A 17 4.47 -5.92 -13.19
N GLY A 18 3.19 -6.23 -13.39
CA GLY A 18 2.38 -7.00 -12.46
C GLY A 18 1.50 -8.01 -13.18
N GLU A 19 1.35 -9.19 -12.62
CA GLU A 19 0.40 -10.18 -13.11
C GLU A 19 -0.95 -9.96 -12.42
N VAL A 20 -2.00 -9.82 -13.23
CA VAL A 20 -3.37 -9.59 -12.74
C VAL A 20 -4.12 -10.91 -12.69
N PHE A 21 -4.74 -11.18 -11.55
CA PHE A 21 -5.58 -12.36 -11.32
C PHE A 21 -7.02 -11.93 -11.04
N TYR A 22 -7.98 -12.72 -11.51
CA TYR A 22 -9.38 -12.63 -11.15
C TYR A 22 -9.87 -14.01 -10.72
N ASN A 23 -10.37 -14.13 -9.47
CA ASN A 23 -10.71 -15.41 -8.86
C ASN A 23 -9.60 -16.46 -9.07
N GLU A 24 -8.37 -16.11 -8.71
CA GLU A 24 -7.16 -16.96 -8.82
C GLU A 24 -6.73 -17.30 -10.25
N LYS A 25 -7.50 -16.88 -11.27
CA LYS A 25 -7.16 -17.10 -12.68
C LYS A 25 -6.37 -15.92 -13.22
N SER A 26 -5.20 -16.20 -13.80
CA SER A 26 -4.37 -15.18 -14.43
C SER A 26 -5.07 -14.58 -15.66
N LEU A 27 -5.11 -13.26 -15.71
CA LEU A 27 -5.52 -12.46 -16.86
C LEU A 27 -4.33 -11.99 -17.70
N GLY A 28 -3.09 -12.28 -17.24
CA GLY A 28 -1.86 -11.91 -17.89
C GLY A 28 -1.10 -10.79 -17.18
N VAL A 29 0.00 -10.40 -17.82
CA VAL A 29 0.92 -9.37 -17.30
C VAL A 29 0.49 -8.01 -17.83
N TYR A 30 0.48 -7.01 -16.94
CA TYR A 30 0.18 -5.62 -17.21
C TYR A 30 1.33 -4.74 -16.68
N LEU A 31 1.50 -3.59 -17.28
CA LEU A 31 2.25 -2.51 -16.66
C LEU A 31 1.31 -1.78 -15.70
N TYR A 32 1.76 -1.47 -14.49
CA TYR A 32 0.95 -0.77 -13.50
C TYR A 32 1.75 0.23 -12.68
N ARG A 33 1.05 1.19 -12.12
CA ARG A 33 1.53 2.03 -11.01
C ARG A 33 0.38 2.36 -10.06
N HIS A 34 0.70 2.58 -8.80
CA HIS A 34 -0.29 2.90 -7.76
C HIS A 34 -0.24 4.39 -7.42
N ASN A 35 -1.32 5.11 -7.72
CA ASN A 35 -1.56 6.46 -7.23
C ASN A 35 -2.08 6.38 -5.79
N ALA A 36 -1.17 6.51 -4.83
CA ALA A 36 -1.49 6.38 -3.40
C ALA A 36 -2.16 7.63 -2.80
N PHE A 37 -2.25 8.71 -3.56
CA PHE A 37 -3.00 9.90 -3.17
C PHE A 37 -4.50 9.70 -3.39
N ASN A 38 -4.88 9.14 -4.54
CA ASN A 38 -6.28 8.81 -4.87
C ASN A 38 -6.67 7.39 -4.47
N ASP A 39 -5.69 6.55 -4.05
CA ASP A 39 -5.84 5.11 -3.83
C ASP A 39 -6.38 4.40 -5.09
N GLU A 40 -5.74 4.61 -6.21
CA GLU A 40 -6.13 4.12 -7.54
C GLU A 40 -4.97 3.40 -8.21
N VAL A 41 -5.23 2.25 -8.82
CA VAL A 41 -4.22 1.50 -9.57
C VAL A 41 -4.41 1.74 -11.05
N GLU A 42 -3.43 2.40 -11.68
CA GLU A 42 -3.37 2.62 -13.11
C GLU A 42 -2.73 1.40 -13.78
N VAL A 43 -3.34 0.91 -14.86
CA VAL A 43 -2.88 -0.27 -15.60
C VAL A 43 -2.83 -0.01 -17.10
N VAL A 44 -1.86 -0.64 -17.75
CA VAL A 44 -1.71 -0.64 -19.22
C VAL A 44 -1.42 -2.07 -19.65
N LYS A 45 -2.15 -2.55 -20.65
CA LYS A 45 -1.91 -3.86 -21.24
C LYS A 45 -0.71 -3.77 -22.20
N PRO A 46 0.38 -4.51 -21.97
CA PRO A 46 1.51 -4.54 -22.90
C PRO A 46 1.08 -5.03 -24.30
N GLY A 47 1.60 -4.41 -25.34
CA GLY A 47 1.28 -4.77 -26.71
C GLY A 47 -0.06 -4.22 -27.23
N ASP A 48 -0.73 -3.36 -26.46
CA ASP A 48 -1.84 -2.56 -26.98
C ASP A 48 -1.27 -1.46 -27.89
N GLU A 49 -1.44 -1.63 -29.21
CA GLU A 49 -0.94 -0.68 -30.22
C GLU A 49 -1.58 0.72 -30.10
N SER A 50 -2.71 0.81 -29.38
CA SER A 50 -3.37 2.10 -29.10
C SER A 50 -2.63 2.95 -28.06
N VAL A 51 -1.80 2.32 -27.22
CA VAL A 51 -1.07 2.99 -26.16
C VAL A 51 0.22 3.60 -26.69
N LYS A 52 0.34 4.90 -26.60
CA LYS A 52 1.59 5.62 -26.91
C LYS A 52 2.53 5.58 -25.73
N TYR A 53 3.75 5.20 -25.99
CA TYR A 53 4.83 5.23 -25.00
C TYR A 53 5.74 6.43 -25.25
N ILE A 54 6.13 7.09 -24.18
CA ILE A 54 7.15 8.14 -24.17
C ILE A 54 8.35 7.64 -23.36
N LYS A 55 9.52 8.24 -23.60
CA LYS A 55 10.69 8.02 -22.73
C LYS A 55 10.66 9.06 -21.62
N ASP A 56 10.79 8.59 -20.38
CA ASP A 56 11.03 9.46 -19.23
C ASP A 56 12.47 10.01 -19.24
N GLU A 57 12.79 10.85 -18.25
CA GLU A 57 14.13 11.45 -18.11
C GLU A 57 15.23 10.39 -17.87
N GLN A 58 14.88 9.20 -17.38
CA GLN A 58 15.76 8.07 -17.13
C GLN A 58 15.88 7.15 -18.35
N GLY A 59 15.11 7.41 -19.41
CA GLY A 59 15.11 6.63 -20.66
C GLY A 59 14.20 5.41 -20.65
N ASN A 60 13.35 5.23 -19.61
CA ASN A 60 12.35 4.17 -19.56
C ASN A 60 11.16 4.50 -20.45
N PHE A 61 10.56 3.46 -21.04
CA PHE A 61 9.30 3.63 -21.76
C PHE A 61 8.15 3.65 -20.77
N VAL A 62 7.40 4.76 -20.73
CA VAL A 62 6.21 4.94 -19.92
C VAL A 62 5.03 5.27 -20.83
N PRO A 63 3.78 4.89 -20.50
CA PRO A 63 2.61 5.32 -21.25
C PRO A 63 2.53 6.84 -21.28
N ALA A 64 2.10 7.41 -22.40
CA ALA A 64 1.80 8.82 -22.47
C ALA A 64 0.67 9.15 -21.49
N GLU A 65 0.63 10.38 -20.99
CA GLU A 65 -0.39 10.80 -20.04
C GLU A 65 -1.80 10.59 -20.63
N GLY A 66 -2.68 9.96 -19.86
CA GLY A 66 -4.03 9.62 -20.27
C GLY A 66 -4.20 8.29 -21.03
N GLU A 67 -3.11 7.56 -21.28
CA GLU A 67 -3.12 6.26 -21.99
C GLU A 67 -3.24 5.04 -21.06
N SER A 68 -3.36 5.26 -19.75
CA SER A 68 -3.62 4.21 -18.75
C SER A 68 -5.09 4.15 -18.39
N SER A 69 -5.53 2.97 -17.94
CA SER A 69 -6.87 2.73 -17.39
C SER A 69 -6.77 2.39 -15.90
N SER A 70 -7.80 2.73 -15.13
CA SER A 70 -7.88 2.30 -13.74
C SER A 70 -8.21 0.81 -13.65
N LEU A 71 -7.54 0.10 -12.75
CA LEU A 71 -7.89 -1.27 -12.39
C LEU A 71 -9.30 -1.29 -11.79
N ALA A 72 -10.11 -2.27 -12.17
CA ALA A 72 -11.46 -2.40 -11.63
C ALA A 72 -11.42 -2.58 -10.10
N THR A 73 -12.28 -1.83 -9.40
CA THR A 73 -12.34 -1.79 -7.92
C THR A 73 -13.18 -2.94 -7.36
N ILE A 74 -12.76 -4.19 -7.63
CA ILE A 74 -13.38 -5.40 -7.10
C ILE A 74 -12.37 -6.22 -6.30
N LYS A 75 -12.84 -6.82 -5.20
CA LYS A 75 -11.97 -7.54 -4.24
C LYS A 75 -11.35 -8.81 -4.79
N GLU A 76 -11.99 -9.42 -5.79
CA GLU A 76 -11.55 -10.64 -6.46
C GLU A 76 -10.35 -10.42 -7.39
N ILE A 77 -10.00 -9.15 -7.65
CA ILE A 77 -8.81 -8.82 -8.43
C ILE A 77 -7.61 -8.71 -7.49
N VAL A 78 -6.56 -9.45 -7.83
CA VAL A 78 -5.25 -9.39 -7.19
C VAL A 78 -4.21 -9.07 -8.25
N LEU A 79 -3.39 -8.07 -8.00
CA LEU A 79 -2.24 -7.72 -8.83
C LEU A 79 -0.97 -8.15 -8.10
N LYS A 80 -0.20 -9.07 -8.68
CA LYS A 80 1.07 -9.52 -8.11
C LYS A 80 2.23 -8.85 -8.83
N ASP A 81 2.95 -8.00 -8.10
CA ASP A 81 4.16 -7.33 -8.59
C ASP A 81 5.23 -8.36 -8.93
N LYS A 82 5.80 -8.27 -10.13
CA LYS A 82 6.77 -9.28 -10.62
C LYS A 82 8.17 -9.10 -10.05
N GLU A 83 8.52 -7.91 -9.61
CA GLU A 83 9.83 -7.63 -9.03
C GLU A 83 9.87 -8.01 -7.55
N THR A 84 8.86 -7.57 -6.79
CA THR A 84 8.80 -7.80 -5.33
C THR A 84 8.10 -9.09 -4.94
N GLY A 85 7.25 -9.65 -5.82
CA GLY A 85 6.38 -10.78 -5.53
C GLY A 85 5.21 -10.45 -4.61
N ARG A 86 5.05 -9.20 -4.18
CA ARG A 86 3.97 -8.75 -3.30
C ARG A 86 2.65 -8.64 -4.07
N SER A 87 1.56 -9.00 -3.39
CA SER A 87 0.22 -8.90 -3.94
C SER A 87 -0.47 -7.63 -3.46
N LEU A 88 -1.12 -6.93 -4.40
CA LEU A 88 -1.92 -5.73 -4.17
C LEU A 88 -3.38 -6.08 -4.44
N SER A 89 -4.28 -5.80 -3.50
CA SER A 89 -5.71 -6.07 -3.64
C SER A 89 -6.56 -5.07 -2.89
N LEU A 90 -7.81 -4.90 -3.34
CA LEU A 90 -8.80 -4.08 -2.67
C LEU A 90 -9.34 -4.82 -1.44
N THR A 91 -9.14 -4.26 -0.25
CA THR A 91 -9.50 -4.88 1.02
C THR A 91 -10.35 -3.94 1.85
N THR A 92 -11.34 -4.46 2.58
CA THR A 92 -12.08 -3.66 3.57
C THR A 92 -11.22 -3.49 4.82
N ILE A 93 -11.04 -2.25 5.22
CA ILE A 93 -10.21 -1.88 6.38
C ILE A 93 -10.99 -1.01 7.38
N THR A 94 -10.50 -0.96 8.62
CA THR A 94 -10.82 0.14 9.54
C THR A 94 -9.72 1.19 9.43
N ASN A 95 -10.08 2.47 9.44
CA ASN A 95 -9.10 3.53 9.67
C ASN A 95 -8.77 3.68 11.17
N GLU A 96 -7.92 4.65 11.53
CA GLU A 96 -7.58 4.96 12.92
C GLU A 96 -8.80 5.26 13.80
N ASP A 97 -9.86 5.83 13.22
CA ASP A 97 -11.11 6.19 13.91
C ASP A 97 -12.10 5.02 13.95
N GLY A 98 -11.76 3.87 13.39
CA GLY A 98 -12.60 2.68 13.33
C GLY A 98 -13.66 2.71 12.22
N ALA A 99 -13.67 3.73 11.35
CA ALA A 99 -14.57 3.77 10.19
C ALA A 99 -14.15 2.77 9.12
N LEU A 100 -15.13 2.11 8.49
CA LEU A 100 -14.91 1.14 7.43
C LEU A 100 -14.73 1.84 6.08
N ARG A 101 -13.76 1.37 5.30
CA ARG A 101 -13.60 1.75 3.89
C ARG A 101 -12.89 0.64 3.12
N ASN A 102 -12.94 0.68 1.80
CA ASN A 102 -12.08 -0.15 0.95
C ASN A 102 -10.79 0.61 0.63
N ALA A 103 -9.69 -0.10 0.60
CA ALA A 103 -8.39 0.43 0.23
C ALA A 103 -7.54 -0.63 -0.47
N TYR A 104 -6.62 -0.19 -1.32
CA TYR A 104 -5.62 -1.07 -1.89
C TYR A 104 -4.51 -1.34 -0.87
N LEU A 105 -4.33 -2.62 -0.53
CA LEU A 105 -3.31 -3.07 0.41
C LEU A 105 -2.32 -4.01 -0.26
N TYR A 106 -1.05 -3.90 0.15
CA TYR A 106 -0.01 -4.87 -0.17
C TYR A 106 0.06 -5.92 0.92
N GLU A 107 0.04 -7.20 0.52
CA GLU A 107 0.24 -8.31 1.44
C GLU A 107 1.72 -8.47 1.76
N LEU A 108 2.06 -8.54 3.04
CA LEU A 108 3.42 -8.73 3.54
C LEU A 108 3.67 -10.15 4.05
N ALA A 109 2.71 -10.71 4.77
CA ALA A 109 2.76 -12.06 5.31
C ALA A 109 1.35 -12.62 5.44
N SER A 110 1.17 -13.89 5.11
CA SER A 110 -0.12 -14.58 5.18
C SER A 110 0.04 -16.00 5.70
N GLY A 111 -0.94 -16.50 6.45
CA GLY A 111 -0.98 -17.85 6.98
C GLY A 111 -2.38 -18.27 7.37
N GLN A 112 -2.52 -19.29 8.24
CA GLN A 112 -3.84 -19.80 8.62
C GLN A 112 -4.62 -18.85 9.54
N ASN A 113 -3.91 -18.15 10.43
CA ASN A 113 -4.54 -17.34 11.48
C ASN A 113 -4.65 -15.86 11.12
N TYR A 114 -3.60 -15.31 10.50
CA TYR A 114 -3.46 -13.88 10.26
C TYR A 114 -2.87 -13.57 8.89
N THR A 115 -3.26 -12.41 8.36
CA THR A 115 -2.60 -11.77 7.22
C THR A 115 -2.20 -10.36 7.60
N LEU A 116 -0.94 -10.01 7.36
CA LEU A 116 -0.37 -8.68 7.54
C LEU A 116 -0.36 -7.95 6.21
N TYR A 117 -0.84 -6.73 6.24
CA TYR A 117 -0.85 -5.82 5.10
C TYR A 117 -0.21 -4.48 5.44
N TYR A 118 0.21 -3.76 4.41
CA TYR A 118 0.44 -2.33 4.52
C TYR A 118 -0.30 -1.56 3.42
N GLN A 119 -0.63 -0.31 3.72
CA GLN A 119 -1.13 0.67 2.77
C GLN A 119 -0.07 1.74 2.56
N ASN A 120 0.24 2.05 1.30
CA ASN A 120 0.88 3.31 0.95
C ASN A 120 -0.20 4.39 0.87
N ARG A 121 -0.04 5.44 1.65
CA ARG A 121 -0.93 6.59 1.65
C ARG A 121 -0.12 7.85 1.40
N VAL A 122 -0.67 8.75 0.62
CA VAL A 122 -0.03 10.04 0.30
C VAL A 122 -0.91 11.17 0.77
N GLY A 123 -0.33 12.11 1.49
CA GLY A 123 -0.95 13.37 1.84
C GLY A 123 -0.39 14.51 0.99
N PHE A 124 -1.22 15.49 0.66
CA PHE A 124 -0.81 16.70 -0.05
C PHE A 124 -0.91 17.92 0.88
N LYS A 125 0.12 18.74 0.87
CA LYS A 125 0.15 20.03 1.57
C LYS A 125 0.47 21.13 0.57
N GLU A 126 -0.42 22.11 0.50
CA GLU A 126 -0.18 23.30 -0.31
C GLU A 126 1.00 24.13 0.24
N GLY A 127 1.79 24.63 -0.68
CA GLY A 127 2.87 25.55 -0.38
C GLY A 127 2.35 26.95 -0.03
N VAL A 128 3.21 27.74 0.55
CA VAL A 128 2.92 29.15 0.92
C VAL A 128 3.87 30.07 0.19
N ARG A 129 3.34 31.12 -0.47
CA ARG A 129 4.15 32.20 -1.01
C ARG A 129 4.52 33.17 0.09
N ALA A 130 5.76 33.64 0.05
CA ALA A 130 6.20 34.74 0.90
C ALA A 130 5.37 35.99 0.59
N VAL A 131 4.70 36.52 1.60
CA VAL A 131 3.94 37.78 1.53
C VAL A 131 4.76 38.95 2.10
N ASN A 132 5.85 38.67 2.81
CA ASN A 132 6.80 39.61 3.37
C ASN A 132 8.13 38.91 3.67
N SER A 133 9.14 39.68 4.12
CA SER A 133 10.48 39.16 4.40
C SER A 133 10.57 38.16 5.58
N MET A 134 9.52 38.06 6.39
CA MET A 134 9.46 37.10 7.55
C MET A 134 8.90 35.74 7.16
N VAL A 135 8.20 35.61 6.05
CA VAL A 135 7.59 34.37 5.58
C VAL A 135 8.43 33.80 4.45
N ARG A 136 8.90 32.55 4.61
CA ARG A 136 9.60 31.85 3.52
C ARG A 136 8.60 31.20 2.58
N THR A 137 8.85 31.31 1.28
CA THR A 137 8.12 30.52 0.29
C THR A 137 8.40 29.05 0.51
N THR A 138 7.34 28.24 0.59
CA THR A 138 7.43 26.77 0.67
C THR A 138 6.74 26.15 -0.55
N PRO A 139 7.28 25.07 -1.11
CA PRO A 139 6.65 24.36 -2.23
C PRO A 139 5.40 23.60 -1.79
N ASN A 140 4.55 23.25 -2.77
CA ASN A 140 3.58 22.17 -2.60
C ASN A 140 4.32 20.87 -2.28
N ARG A 141 3.73 19.99 -1.49
CA ARG A 141 4.42 18.75 -1.08
C ARG A 141 3.47 17.56 -1.00
N PHE A 142 3.84 16.48 -1.67
CA PHE A 142 3.35 15.15 -1.38
C PHE A 142 4.21 14.50 -0.29
N THR A 143 3.56 13.86 0.68
CA THR A 143 4.24 13.15 1.78
C THR A 143 3.68 11.74 1.85
N HIS A 144 4.57 10.75 1.83
CA HIS A 144 4.22 9.34 1.88
C HIS A 144 4.15 8.84 3.31
N PHE A 145 3.16 8.01 3.59
CA PHE A 145 2.93 7.32 4.84
C PHE A 145 2.73 5.83 4.57
N GLN A 146 3.17 5.00 5.50
CA GLN A 146 2.97 3.56 5.48
C GLN A 146 2.17 3.18 6.72
N ASP A 147 0.96 2.67 6.52
CA ASP A 147 0.07 2.24 7.57
C ASP A 147 -0.05 0.72 7.54
N PHE A 148 -0.01 0.05 8.70
CA PHE A 148 -0.11 -1.40 8.81
C PHE A 148 -1.52 -1.83 9.22
N TYR A 149 -1.94 -2.97 8.67
CA TYR A 149 -3.23 -3.59 8.94
C TYR A 149 -3.05 -5.08 9.19
N ILE A 150 -3.79 -5.63 10.13
CA ILE A 150 -3.80 -7.06 10.43
C ILE A 150 -5.23 -7.57 10.29
N ARG A 151 -5.41 -8.64 9.50
CA ARG A 151 -6.67 -9.36 9.36
C ARG A 151 -6.57 -10.69 10.08
N LYS A 152 -7.55 -10.98 10.93
CA LYS A 152 -7.83 -12.33 11.41
C LYS A 152 -8.46 -13.10 10.25
N ASN A 153 -7.92 -14.24 9.85
CA ASN A 153 -8.33 -14.89 8.60
C ASN A 153 -9.74 -15.49 8.60
N ASN A 154 -10.41 -15.52 9.75
CA ASN A 154 -11.84 -15.80 9.87
C ASN A 154 -12.73 -14.56 9.71
N GLU A 155 -12.16 -13.39 9.46
CA GLU A 155 -12.85 -12.11 9.26
C GLU A 155 -12.52 -11.53 7.88
N GLU A 156 -13.39 -10.66 7.36
CA GLU A 156 -13.17 -9.99 6.07
C GLU A 156 -12.45 -8.64 6.22
N ILE A 157 -12.39 -8.09 7.44
CA ILE A 157 -11.88 -6.77 7.73
C ILE A 157 -10.42 -6.86 8.19
N ALA A 158 -9.57 -6.03 7.61
CA ALA A 158 -8.24 -5.78 8.12
C ALA A 158 -8.24 -4.55 9.03
N TYR A 159 -7.78 -4.72 10.25
CA TYR A 159 -7.81 -3.68 11.28
C TYR A 159 -6.52 -2.88 11.30
N PHE A 160 -6.65 -1.57 11.39
CA PHE A 160 -5.52 -0.66 11.54
C PHE A 160 -4.70 -1.01 12.79
N PHE A 161 -3.37 -1.06 12.62
CA PHE A 161 -2.42 -1.30 13.70
C PHE A 161 -1.46 -0.12 13.84
N SER A 162 -1.57 0.62 14.94
CA SER A 162 -0.74 1.81 15.22
C SER A 162 0.72 1.51 15.54
N GLY A 163 1.09 0.23 15.64
CA GLY A 163 2.41 -0.20 16.13
C GLY A 163 2.59 -0.08 17.65
N LYS A 164 1.53 0.18 18.40
CA LYS A 164 1.59 0.21 19.87
C LYS A 164 1.16 -1.14 20.44
N LYS A 165 1.92 -1.69 21.39
CA LYS A 165 1.61 -2.99 22.02
C LYS A 165 0.19 -3.05 22.59
N LYS A 166 -0.33 -1.95 23.16
CA LYS A 166 -1.68 -1.88 23.70
C LYS A 166 -2.79 -2.14 22.68
N ASP A 167 -2.49 -1.90 21.40
CA ASP A 167 -3.47 -2.04 20.32
C ASP A 167 -3.45 -3.47 19.69
N LEU A 168 -2.57 -4.36 20.19
CA LEU A 168 -2.55 -5.78 19.77
C LEU A 168 -3.90 -6.46 20.03
N SER A 169 -4.57 -6.12 21.13
CA SER A 169 -5.89 -6.69 21.46
C SER A 169 -7.00 -6.34 20.46
N THR A 170 -6.82 -5.30 19.65
CA THR A 170 -7.74 -4.94 18.57
C THR A 170 -7.55 -5.81 17.35
N VAL A 171 -6.29 -6.14 17.03
CA VAL A 171 -5.91 -6.76 15.77
C VAL A 171 -5.65 -8.27 15.88
N LEU A 172 -5.45 -8.80 17.10
CA LEU A 172 -5.24 -10.22 17.35
C LEU A 172 -6.42 -10.86 18.08
N LYS A 173 -6.52 -12.19 17.99
CA LYS A 173 -7.42 -12.98 18.82
C LYS A 173 -6.94 -12.94 20.29
N LYS A 174 -7.89 -13.01 21.23
CA LYS A 174 -7.57 -12.92 22.65
C LYS A 174 -6.61 -14.02 23.13
N GLU A 175 -6.78 -15.22 22.61
CA GLU A 175 -5.93 -16.38 22.92
C GLU A 175 -4.48 -16.24 22.45
N ASP A 176 -4.21 -15.40 21.45
CA ASP A 176 -2.89 -15.23 20.87
C ASP A 176 -2.09 -14.07 21.48
N LEU A 177 -2.71 -13.27 22.36
CA LEU A 177 -2.07 -12.07 22.93
C LEU A 177 -0.83 -12.41 23.77
N GLU A 178 -0.91 -13.42 24.62
CA GLU A 178 0.22 -13.85 25.46
C GLU A 178 1.39 -14.36 24.60
N SER A 179 1.08 -15.15 23.57
CA SER A 179 2.08 -15.64 22.61
C SER A 179 2.72 -14.49 21.84
N ALA A 180 1.93 -13.51 21.38
CA ALA A 180 2.44 -12.34 20.69
C ALA A 180 3.38 -11.52 21.56
N GLU A 181 3.02 -11.28 22.83
CA GLU A 181 3.87 -10.56 23.78
C GLU A 181 5.17 -11.31 24.06
N ALA A 182 5.11 -12.65 24.20
CA ALA A 182 6.28 -13.50 24.38
C ALA A 182 7.23 -13.44 23.18
N VAL A 183 6.71 -13.50 21.95
CA VAL A 183 7.50 -13.37 20.71
C VAL A 183 8.16 -11.99 20.65
N ILE A 184 7.38 -10.92 20.85
CA ILE A 184 7.88 -9.54 20.83
C ILE A 184 9.00 -9.34 21.88
N GLY A 185 8.79 -9.82 23.09
CA GLY A 185 9.77 -9.69 24.18
C GLY A 185 11.00 -10.55 23.95
N GLY A 186 10.83 -11.82 23.59
CA GLY A 186 11.90 -12.79 23.38
C GLY A 186 12.84 -12.41 22.24
N GLN A 187 12.28 -11.96 21.12
CA GLN A 187 13.03 -11.55 19.94
C GLN A 187 13.31 -10.03 19.89
N LYS A 188 12.86 -9.25 20.88
CA LYS A 188 13.01 -7.79 20.98
C LYS A 188 12.46 -7.05 19.76
N LEU A 189 11.33 -7.50 19.23
CA LEU A 189 10.73 -6.95 18.02
C LEU A 189 10.22 -5.52 18.23
N LYS A 190 10.40 -4.69 17.19
CA LYS A 190 9.88 -3.32 17.10
C LYS A 190 8.56 -3.34 16.31
N THR A 191 7.45 -3.23 16.98
CA THR A 191 6.11 -3.33 16.39
C THR A 191 5.73 -2.20 15.43
N LYS A 192 6.68 -1.34 15.05
CA LYS A 192 6.57 -0.32 14.00
C LYS A 192 7.45 -0.62 12.78
N SER A 193 8.28 -1.66 12.85
CA SER A 193 9.12 -2.11 11.73
C SER A 193 8.37 -3.14 10.90
N GLU A 194 8.41 -2.99 9.58
CA GLU A 194 7.81 -3.93 8.64
C GLU A 194 8.38 -5.33 8.84
N GLU A 195 9.71 -5.45 8.91
CA GLU A 195 10.40 -6.73 9.04
C GLU A 195 10.02 -7.45 10.35
N ASP A 196 9.97 -6.70 11.45
CA ASP A 196 9.63 -7.26 12.75
C ASP A 196 8.15 -7.68 12.85
N LEU A 197 7.25 -6.94 12.17
CA LEU A 197 5.84 -7.33 12.06
C LEU A 197 5.66 -8.59 11.22
N ILE A 198 6.42 -8.74 10.14
CA ILE A 198 6.42 -9.98 9.35
C ILE A 198 6.80 -11.16 10.23
N ILE A 199 7.89 -11.05 10.99
CA ILE A 199 8.33 -12.10 11.93
C ILE A 199 7.23 -12.43 12.93
N LEU A 200 6.62 -11.42 13.55
CA LEU A 200 5.54 -11.63 14.52
C LEU A 200 4.38 -12.42 13.92
N ILE A 201 3.90 -12.01 12.74
CA ILE A 201 2.75 -12.66 12.09
C ILE A 201 3.08 -14.06 11.60
N GLU A 202 4.30 -14.30 11.10
CA GLU A 202 4.75 -15.64 10.73
C GLU A 202 4.80 -16.58 11.94
N GLU A 203 5.30 -16.12 13.11
CA GLU A 203 5.31 -16.91 14.34
C GLU A 203 3.88 -17.24 14.82
N LEU A 204 2.95 -16.26 14.78
CA LEU A 204 1.55 -16.50 15.16
C LEU A 204 0.80 -17.42 14.18
N ASN A 205 1.26 -17.55 12.95
CA ASN A 205 0.70 -18.46 11.96
C ASN A 205 1.26 -19.89 12.05
N ARG A 206 2.32 -20.12 12.84
CA ARG A 206 2.89 -21.47 13.06
C ARG A 206 2.20 -22.26 14.17
N ASN A 207 1.42 -21.60 15.02
CA ASN A 207 0.74 -22.18 16.18
C ASN A 207 -0.64 -22.77 15.86
#